data_160d7f811f0ba94c9776356e54615230
#
_entry.id   160d7f811f0ba94c9776356e54615230
#
_cell.length_a   1.000
_cell.length_b   1.000
_cell.length_c   1.000
_cell.angle_alpha   90.00
_cell.angle_beta   90.00
_cell.angle_gamma   90.00
#
_symmetry.space_group_name_H-M   'P 1'
#
loop_
_entity.id
_entity.type
_entity.pdbx_description
1 polymer ?
#
loop_
_entity_poly.entity_id
_entity_poly.type
_entity_poly.pdbx_seq_one_letter_code
_entity_poly.pdbx_strand_id
1 'polypeptide(L)'
;MKNIHSIEFYTGSKEELLPGFEKDFPYIASRAELDKYIGHYVPWHWHKTVELFYMESGSIEYDTPGGKLLFPAGSGGIVNSNVLHMTKAISQKEKNIQLLHIFDVSLLAGEQGSRIEQKYIAPIITAPQIEVIPLFPGNAEEERILKLLAASFRLSSDEFGYEIKLRETLRNMAHAF
;
A
#
# COMPACT_ATOMS: atom_id res chain seq x y z
N MET A 1 0.89 -6.53 12.56
CA MET A 1 0.90 -6.82 11.10
C MET A 1 0.43 -8.24 10.86
N LYS A 2 -0.50 -8.47 9.93
CA LYS A 2 -1.12 -9.76 9.63
C LYS A 2 -0.44 -10.42 8.43
N ASN A 3 -0.11 -11.72 8.53
CA ASN A 3 0.32 -12.49 7.35
C ASN A 3 -0.89 -12.87 6.51
N ILE A 4 -0.85 -12.59 5.20
CA ILE A 4 -1.91 -12.90 4.25
C ILE A 4 -1.37 -13.78 3.11
N HIS A 5 -2.22 -14.70 2.64
CA HIS A 5 -1.92 -15.65 1.56
C HIS A 5 -3.06 -15.74 0.54
N SER A 6 -4.08 -14.95 0.70
CA SER A 6 -5.23 -14.79 -0.19
C SER A 6 -5.92 -13.47 0.11
N ILE A 7 -6.67 -12.98 -0.86
CA ILE A 7 -7.62 -11.88 -0.69
C ILE A 7 -9.05 -12.38 -0.89
N GLU A 8 -10.01 -11.68 -0.33
CA GLU A 8 -11.43 -11.96 -0.44
C GLU A 8 -12.13 -10.83 -1.19
N PHE A 9 -13.23 -11.14 -1.86
CA PHE A 9 -13.98 -10.18 -2.66
C PHE A 9 -15.41 -10.01 -2.17
N TYR A 10 -15.97 -8.84 -2.38
CA TYR A 10 -17.42 -8.68 -2.31
C TYR A 10 -18.10 -9.49 -3.41
N THR A 11 -19.23 -10.12 -3.09
CA THR A 11 -19.97 -10.99 -4.02
C THR A 11 -20.27 -10.28 -5.34
N GLY A 12 -19.83 -10.88 -6.45
CA GLY A 12 -20.06 -10.35 -7.80
C GLY A 12 -19.20 -9.15 -8.19
N SER A 13 -18.18 -8.84 -7.40
CA SER A 13 -17.28 -7.70 -7.62
C SER A 13 -15.82 -8.14 -7.64
N LYS A 14 -14.94 -7.26 -8.15
CA LYS A 14 -13.50 -7.31 -7.93
C LYS A 14 -13.05 -6.38 -6.78
N GLU A 15 -14.00 -5.76 -6.09
CA GLU A 15 -13.71 -4.99 -4.89
C GLU A 15 -13.22 -5.93 -3.78
N GLU A 16 -12.04 -5.66 -3.26
CA GLU A 16 -11.46 -6.43 -2.18
C GLU A 16 -12.21 -6.18 -0.87
N LEU A 17 -12.51 -7.27 -0.16
CA LEU A 17 -12.97 -7.21 1.21
C LEU A 17 -11.76 -7.13 2.13
N LEU A 18 -11.67 -6.07 2.92
CA LEU A 18 -10.55 -5.81 3.84
C LEU A 18 -10.91 -6.24 5.28
N PRO A 19 -10.63 -7.50 5.68
CA PRO A 19 -10.97 -7.96 7.03
C PRO A 19 -10.14 -7.24 8.09
N GLY A 20 -10.82 -6.71 9.12
CA GLY A 20 -10.19 -5.95 10.21
C GLY A 20 -9.98 -4.47 9.92
N PHE A 21 -10.58 -3.97 8.83
CA PHE A 21 -10.61 -2.54 8.55
C PHE A 21 -11.71 -1.89 9.39
N GLU A 22 -11.33 -1.11 10.40
CA GLU A 22 -12.24 -0.50 11.37
C GLU A 22 -12.50 0.97 11.03
N LYS A 23 -13.69 1.47 11.34
CA LYS A 23 -14.09 2.85 10.97
C LYS A 23 -13.42 3.91 11.82
N ASP A 24 -13.13 3.62 13.09
CA ASP A 24 -12.50 4.54 14.04
C ASP A 24 -10.99 4.65 13.82
N PHE A 25 -10.36 3.60 13.26
CA PHE A 25 -8.99 3.63 12.79
C PHE A 25 -8.87 2.90 11.46
N PRO A 26 -9.17 3.58 10.32
CA PRO A 26 -9.33 2.95 9.02
C PRO A 26 -7.98 2.58 8.37
N TYR A 27 -7.36 1.54 8.94
CA TYR A 27 -6.01 1.10 8.59
C TYR A 27 -5.82 -0.40 8.86
N ILE A 28 -5.08 -1.05 7.99
CA ILE A 28 -4.53 -2.39 8.22
C ILE A 28 -3.08 -2.45 7.73
N ALA A 29 -2.26 -3.28 8.42
CA ALA A 29 -0.94 -3.66 7.97
C ALA A 29 -0.90 -5.15 7.64
N SER A 30 -0.37 -5.48 6.47
CA SER A 30 -0.29 -6.85 5.99
C SER A 30 1.12 -7.20 5.50
N ARG A 31 1.45 -8.47 5.61
CA ARG A 31 2.65 -9.08 5.04
C ARG A 31 2.18 -10.15 4.07
N ALA A 32 2.28 -9.88 2.78
CA ALA A 32 1.92 -10.79 1.72
C ALA A 32 3.14 -11.62 1.31
N GLU A 33 3.02 -12.94 1.44
CA GLU A 33 4.01 -13.89 0.95
C GLU A 33 3.49 -14.47 -0.36
N LEU A 34 3.88 -13.89 -1.50
CA LEU A 34 3.31 -14.25 -2.81
C LEU A 34 3.58 -15.72 -3.17
N ASP A 35 4.64 -16.30 -2.64
CA ASP A 35 4.94 -17.72 -2.84
C ASP A 35 3.86 -18.66 -2.30
N LYS A 36 3.05 -18.19 -1.34
CA LYS A 36 1.96 -18.94 -0.72
C LYS A 36 0.60 -18.72 -1.39
N TYR A 37 0.51 -17.72 -2.29
CA TYR A 37 -0.70 -17.53 -3.08
C TYR A 37 -0.81 -18.58 -4.17
N ILE A 38 -2.03 -19.04 -4.47
CA ILE A 38 -2.28 -19.94 -5.59
C ILE A 38 -1.87 -19.25 -6.89
N GLY A 39 -0.95 -19.86 -7.63
CA GLY A 39 -0.40 -19.29 -8.86
C GLY A 39 0.62 -18.17 -8.66
N HIS A 40 1.04 -17.89 -7.41
CA HIS A 40 2.03 -16.86 -7.06
C HIS A 40 1.66 -15.44 -7.50
N TYR A 41 0.36 -15.12 -7.46
CA TYR A 41 -0.15 -13.80 -7.80
C TYR A 41 -1.36 -13.43 -6.94
N VAL A 42 -1.58 -12.13 -6.77
CA VAL A 42 -2.82 -11.55 -6.25
C VAL A 42 -3.69 -11.20 -7.45
N PRO A 43 -4.91 -11.78 -7.61
CA PRO A 43 -5.73 -11.56 -8.79
C PRO A 43 -6.18 -10.11 -8.94
N TRP A 44 -6.65 -9.73 -10.14
CA TRP A 44 -7.21 -8.42 -10.42
C TRP A 44 -8.27 -8.01 -9.40
N HIS A 45 -7.98 -6.93 -8.67
CA HIS A 45 -8.84 -6.36 -7.65
C HIS A 45 -8.69 -4.84 -7.56
N TRP A 46 -9.54 -4.22 -6.79
CA TRP A 46 -9.47 -2.80 -6.44
C TRP A 46 -10.07 -2.59 -5.05
N HIS A 47 -9.70 -1.50 -4.40
CA HIS A 47 -10.25 -1.07 -3.12
C HIS A 47 -10.33 0.46 -3.05
N LYS A 48 -11.20 0.99 -2.19
CA LYS A 48 -11.40 2.44 -2.00
C LYS A 48 -10.26 3.13 -1.26
N THR A 49 -9.47 2.35 -0.57
CA THR A 49 -8.32 2.78 0.22
C THR A 49 -7.11 3.04 -0.66
N VAL A 50 -6.11 3.70 -0.10
CA VAL A 50 -4.76 3.80 -0.67
C VAL A 50 -3.94 2.63 -0.14
N GLU A 51 -3.11 2.05 -0.99
CA GLU A 51 -2.14 1.03 -0.61
C GLU A 51 -0.73 1.60 -0.72
N LEU A 52 0.03 1.55 0.37
CA LEU A 52 1.44 1.90 0.40
C LEU A 52 2.22 0.63 0.67
N PHE A 53 3.11 0.24 -0.24
CA PHE A 53 3.81 -1.04 -0.16
C PHE A 53 5.33 -0.92 -0.22
N TYR A 54 6.00 -1.92 0.35
CA TYR A 54 7.46 -2.08 0.35
C TYR A 54 7.82 -3.53 0.03
N MET A 55 8.80 -3.72 -0.85
CA MET A 55 9.34 -5.03 -1.16
C MET A 55 10.47 -5.41 -0.19
N GLU A 56 10.16 -6.29 0.77
CA GLU A 56 11.13 -6.81 1.73
C GLU A 56 12.12 -7.77 1.07
N SER A 57 11.64 -8.62 0.15
CA SER A 57 12.48 -9.57 -0.60
C SER A 57 11.83 -9.97 -1.92
N GLY A 58 12.64 -10.47 -2.86
CA GLY A 58 12.21 -10.90 -4.17
C GLY A 58 11.87 -9.75 -5.10
N SER A 59 11.00 -10.01 -6.06
CA SER A 59 10.51 -9.03 -7.02
C SER A 59 9.11 -9.33 -7.50
N ILE A 60 8.32 -8.28 -7.68
CA ILE A 60 6.94 -8.37 -8.17
C ILE A 60 6.71 -7.47 -9.38
N GLU A 61 5.76 -7.86 -10.20
CA GLU A 61 5.16 -7.04 -11.24
C GLU A 61 3.78 -6.59 -10.77
N TYR A 62 3.53 -5.28 -10.83
CA TYR A 62 2.20 -4.69 -10.74
C TYR A 62 1.65 -4.48 -12.13
N ASP A 63 0.48 -5.04 -12.39
CA ASP A 63 -0.31 -4.79 -13.59
C ASP A 63 -1.46 -3.83 -13.25
N THR A 64 -1.60 -2.78 -14.03
CA THR A 64 -2.73 -1.84 -13.99
C THR A 64 -3.26 -1.59 -15.40
N PRO A 65 -4.42 -0.95 -15.60
CA PRO A 65 -4.87 -0.55 -16.93
C PRO A 65 -3.85 0.34 -17.67
N GLY A 66 -3.08 1.16 -16.95
CA GLY A 66 -2.04 2.03 -17.52
C GLY A 66 -0.74 1.33 -17.89
N GLY A 67 -0.54 0.08 -17.45
CA GLY A 67 0.65 -0.68 -17.80
C GLY A 67 1.22 -1.51 -16.66
N LYS A 68 2.49 -1.89 -16.82
CA LYS A 68 3.21 -2.78 -15.92
C LYS A 68 4.40 -2.06 -15.29
N LEU A 69 4.56 -2.29 -14.00
CA LEU A 69 5.71 -1.78 -13.23
C LEU A 69 6.37 -2.95 -12.49
N LEU A 70 7.70 -2.99 -12.53
CA LEU A 70 8.50 -3.98 -11.84
C LEU A 70 9.12 -3.40 -10.57
N PHE A 71 8.91 -4.10 -9.44
CA PHE A 71 9.40 -3.69 -8.14
C PHE A 71 10.34 -4.75 -7.55
N PRO A 72 11.67 -4.52 -7.57
CA PRO A 72 12.65 -5.38 -6.90
C PRO A 72 12.65 -5.14 -5.38
N ALA A 73 13.31 -6.03 -4.64
CA ALA A 73 13.55 -5.84 -3.22
C ALA A 73 14.18 -4.47 -2.92
N GLY A 74 13.71 -3.82 -1.87
CA GLY A 74 14.14 -2.47 -1.49
C GLY A 74 13.36 -1.33 -2.16
N SER A 75 12.53 -1.63 -3.16
CA SER A 75 11.61 -0.67 -3.77
C SER A 75 10.23 -0.70 -3.10
N GLY A 76 9.36 0.20 -3.51
CA GLY A 76 7.98 0.28 -3.03
C GLY A 76 7.16 1.23 -3.88
N GLY A 77 5.99 1.60 -3.39
CA GLY A 77 5.13 2.54 -4.11
C GLY A 77 3.81 2.75 -3.42
N ILE A 78 2.99 3.57 -4.07
CA ILE A 78 1.61 3.84 -3.67
C ILE A 78 0.70 3.41 -4.81
N VAL A 79 -0.27 2.55 -4.52
CA VAL A 79 -1.41 2.29 -5.40
C VAL A 79 -2.53 3.23 -4.98
N ASN A 80 -3.03 4.00 -5.94
CA ASN A 80 -4.06 4.99 -5.66
C ASN A 80 -5.42 4.35 -5.38
N SER A 81 -6.32 5.11 -4.76
CA SER A 81 -7.70 4.71 -4.49
C SER A 81 -8.44 4.31 -5.76
N ASN A 82 -9.22 3.23 -5.70
CA ASN A 82 -10.05 2.70 -6.79
C ASN A 82 -9.29 2.24 -8.05
N VAL A 83 -8.00 2.03 -7.96
CA VAL A 83 -7.21 1.51 -9.08
C VAL A 83 -7.37 0.00 -9.18
N LEU A 84 -7.77 -0.47 -10.35
CA LEU A 84 -7.78 -1.91 -10.66
C LEU A 84 -6.34 -2.37 -10.86
N HIS A 85 -5.90 -3.34 -10.08
CA HIS A 85 -4.52 -3.83 -10.16
C HIS A 85 -4.41 -5.33 -9.86
N MET A 86 -3.28 -5.90 -10.25
CA MET A 86 -2.88 -7.27 -9.97
C MET A 86 -1.39 -7.26 -9.62
N THR A 87 -0.97 -8.13 -8.70
CA THR A 87 0.45 -8.32 -8.36
C THR A 87 0.88 -9.75 -8.66
N LYS A 88 2.07 -9.91 -9.23
CA LYS A 88 2.61 -11.23 -9.59
C LYS A 88 4.08 -11.34 -9.20
N ALA A 89 4.46 -12.46 -8.57
CA ALA A 89 5.86 -12.80 -8.34
C ALA A 89 6.60 -13.03 -9.65
N ILE A 90 7.77 -12.42 -9.82
CA ILE A 90 8.59 -12.59 -11.02
C ILE A 90 9.38 -13.90 -10.98
N SER A 91 9.91 -14.26 -9.83
CA SER A 91 10.71 -15.46 -9.66
C SER A 91 10.12 -16.34 -8.56
N GLN A 92 10.01 -17.64 -8.85
CA GLN A 92 9.61 -18.66 -7.86
C GLN A 92 10.82 -19.24 -7.12
N LYS A 93 12.04 -18.79 -7.44
CA LYS A 93 13.28 -19.31 -6.83
C LYS A 93 13.66 -18.58 -5.54
N GLU A 94 13.02 -17.48 -5.25
CA GLU A 94 13.25 -16.66 -4.07
C GLU A 94 11.93 -16.31 -3.39
N LYS A 95 11.99 -15.95 -2.12
CA LYS A 95 10.81 -15.51 -1.38
C LYS A 95 10.40 -14.12 -1.85
N ASN A 96 9.16 -13.97 -2.29
CA ASN A 96 8.59 -12.70 -2.70
C ASN A 96 7.69 -12.18 -1.58
N ILE A 97 8.22 -11.22 -0.82
CA ILE A 97 7.56 -10.68 0.37
C ILE A 97 7.29 -9.20 0.16
N GLN A 98 6.02 -8.86 0.20
CA GLN A 98 5.52 -7.51 0.14
C GLN A 98 4.91 -7.12 1.50
N LEU A 99 5.31 -5.96 2.01
CA LEU A 99 4.73 -5.34 3.20
C LEU A 99 3.78 -4.24 2.76
N LEU A 100 2.59 -4.17 3.38
CA LEU A 100 1.50 -3.30 2.94
C LEU A 100 0.93 -2.50 4.11
N HIS A 101 0.73 -1.21 3.88
CA HIS A 101 -0.19 -0.35 4.62
C HIS A 101 -1.38 -0.05 3.74
N ILE A 102 -2.57 -0.45 4.13
CA ILE A 102 -3.81 -0.14 3.44
C ILE A 102 -4.63 0.75 4.36
N PHE A 103 -4.99 1.94 3.90
CA PHE A 103 -5.68 2.90 4.75
C PHE A 103 -6.61 3.83 3.97
N ASP A 104 -7.66 4.29 4.63
CA ASP A 104 -8.49 5.37 4.13
C ASP A 104 -7.75 6.70 4.28
N VAL A 105 -7.84 7.55 3.27
CA VAL A 105 -7.13 8.84 3.26
C VAL A 105 -7.57 9.79 4.37
N SER A 106 -8.74 9.59 4.96
CA SER A 106 -9.19 10.35 6.14
C SER A 106 -8.23 10.22 7.34
N LEU A 107 -7.48 9.11 7.40
CA LEU A 107 -6.41 8.94 8.40
C LEU A 107 -5.36 10.06 8.32
N LEU A 108 -5.09 10.57 7.12
CA LEU A 108 -4.14 11.66 6.86
C LEU A 108 -4.82 13.02 6.79
N ALA A 109 -5.93 13.10 6.06
CA ALA A 109 -6.66 14.32 5.77
C ALA A 109 -7.43 14.87 6.96
N GLY A 110 -7.89 13.99 7.87
CA GLY A 110 -8.82 14.33 8.93
C GLY A 110 -10.26 14.43 8.44
N GLU A 111 -10.99 15.43 8.88
CA GLU A 111 -12.39 15.62 8.50
C GLU A 111 -12.57 15.86 7.01
N GLN A 112 -13.67 15.32 6.47
CA GLN A 112 -14.08 15.55 5.09
C GLN A 112 -14.29 17.05 4.82
N GLY A 113 -13.82 17.53 3.67
CA GLY A 113 -13.84 18.96 3.33
C GLY A 113 -12.77 19.79 4.01
N SER A 114 -11.86 19.16 4.77
CA SER A 114 -10.74 19.88 5.40
C SER A 114 -9.81 20.51 4.33
N ARG A 115 -9.09 21.56 4.73
CA ARG A 115 -8.08 22.18 3.86
C ARG A 115 -6.99 21.21 3.43
N ILE A 116 -6.64 20.25 4.30
CA ILE A 116 -5.63 19.22 4.00
C ILE A 116 -6.17 18.29 2.91
N GLU A 117 -7.40 17.81 3.06
CA GLU A 117 -8.02 16.97 2.03
C GLU A 117 -8.10 17.68 0.69
N GLN A 118 -8.70 18.87 0.66
CA GLN A 118 -8.97 19.60 -0.59
C GLN A 118 -7.69 20.01 -1.34
N LYS A 119 -6.65 20.39 -0.60
CA LYS A 119 -5.43 20.96 -1.20
C LYS A 119 -4.39 19.91 -1.56
N TYR A 120 -4.27 18.83 -0.77
CA TYR A 120 -3.15 17.91 -0.88
C TYR A 120 -3.56 16.47 -1.21
N ILE A 121 -4.72 16.02 -0.75
CA ILE A 121 -5.14 14.61 -0.92
C ILE A 121 -6.03 14.45 -2.13
N ALA A 122 -7.14 15.18 -2.21
CA ALA A 122 -8.13 15.05 -3.27
C ALA A 122 -7.53 15.18 -4.69
N PRO A 123 -6.60 16.12 -4.97
CA PRO A 123 -6.00 16.22 -6.30
C PRO A 123 -5.26 14.94 -6.76
N ILE A 124 -4.73 14.17 -5.81
CA ILE A 124 -4.01 12.92 -6.10
C ILE A 124 -4.99 11.76 -6.25
N ILE A 125 -5.85 11.55 -5.25
CA ILE A 125 -6.73 10.36 -5.23
C ILE A 125 -7.83 10.40 -6.30
N THR A 126 -8.18 11.59 -6.79
CA THR A 126 -9.18 11.74 -7.86
C THR A 126 -8.58 11.84 -9.26
N ALA A 127 -7.26 11.81 -9.38
CA ALA A 127 -6.57 11.90 -10.67
C ALA A 127 -6.51 10.52 -11.36
N PRO A 128 -7.31 10.25 -12.41
CA PRO A 128 -7.40 8.92 -13.01
C PRO A 128 -6.11 8.47 -13.70
N GLN A 129 -5.21 9.40 -14.01
CA GLN A 129 -3.91 9.11 -14.61
C GLN A 129 -2.86 8.67 -13.57
N ILE A 130 -3.13 8.85 -12.27
CA ILE A 130 -2.26 8.41 -11.19
C ILE A 130 -2.76 7.06 -10.70
N GLU A 131 -2.22 5.97 -11.24
CA GLU A 131 -2.57 4.62 -10.81
C GLU A 131 -1.61 4.12 -9.75
N VAL A 132 -0.30 4.18 -10.04
CA VAL A 132 0.77 3.80 -9.12
C VAL A 132 1.85 4.88 -9.14
N ILE A 133 2.26 5.32 -7.97
CA ILE A 133 3.44 6.18 -7.79
C ILE A 133 4.59 5.27 -7.34
N PRO A 134 5.56 4.97 -8.20
CA PRO A 134 6.66 4.09 -7.84
C PRO A 134 7.71 4.82 -6.99
N LEU A 135 8.37 4.07 -6.12
CA LEU A 135 9.50 4.49 -5.31
C LEU A 135 10.66 3.51 -5.55
N PHE A 136 11.75 4.01 -6.10
CA PHE A 136 12.93 3.21 -6.35
C PHE A 136 14.15 3.77 -5.58
N PRO A 137 15.06 2.90 -5.11
CA PRO A 137 16.34 3.39 -4.61
C PRO A 137 17.12 4.01 -5.78
N GLY A 138 17.62 5.23 -5.62
CA GLY A 138 18.38 5.90 -6.67
C GLY A 138 18.50 7.42 -6.50
N ASN A 139 17.61 8.02 -5.73
CA ASN A 139 17.77 9.41 -5.31
C ASN A 139 17.52 9.54 -3.80
N ALA A 140 18.06 10.61 -3.21
CA ALA A 140 18.07 10.79 -1.76
C ALA A 140 16.66 10.89 -1.15
N GLU A 141 15.70 11.48 -1.86
CA GLU A 141 14.35 11.65 -1.36
C GLU A 141 13.57 10.31 -1.36
N GLU A 142 13.59 9.58 -2.47
CA GLU A 142 12.96 8.24 -2.53
C GLU A 142 13.59 7.28 -1.54
N GLU A 143 14.92 7.30 -1.39
CA GLU A 143 15.60 6.48 -0.36
C GLU A 143 15.17 6.85 1.05
N ARG A 144 14.98 8.14 1.34
CA ARG A 144 14.48 8.61 2.63
C ARG A 144 13.08 8.06 2.91
N ILE A 145 12.19 8.13 1.91
CA ILE A 145 10.82 7.61 2.02
C ILE A 145 10.83 6.09 2.20
N LEU A 146 11.59 5.37 1.39
CA LEU A 146 11.71 3.90 1.47
C LEU A 146 12.25 3.45 2.84
N LYS A 147 13.21 4.18 3.43
CA LYS A 147 13.72 3.91 4.79
C LYS A 147 12.63 4.14 5.85
N LEU A 148 11.86 5.22 5.74
CA LEU A 148 10.74 5.48 6.65
C LEU A 148 9.65 4.42 6.50
N LEU A 149 9.33 4.03 5.28
CA LEU A 149 8.35 3.00 4.97
C LEU A 149 8.77 1.64 5.54
N ALA A 150 9.99 1.21 5.29
CA ALA A 150 10.51 -0.04 5.86
C ALA A 150 10.54 -0.03 7.40
N ALA A 151 10.85 1.12 8.01
CA ALA A 151 10.85 1.28 9.45
C ALA A 151 9.45 1.26 10.06
N SER A 152 8.43 1.79 9.36
CA SER A 152 7.05 1.88 9.84
C SER A 152 6.43 0.49 10.13
N PHE A 153 6.84 -0.54 9.39
CA PHE A 153 6.39 -1.93 9.62
C PHE A 153 6.92 -2.57 10.90
N ARG A 154 7.87 -1.92 11.60
CA ARG A 154 8.40 -2.36 12.89
C ARG A 154 7.65 -1.76 14.07
N LEU A 155 6.73 -0.83 13.85
CA LEU A 155 5.88 -0.29 14.89
C LEU A 155 5.00 -1.40 15.45
N SER A 156 4.94 -1.51 16.79
CA SER A 156 4.12 -2.51 17.46
C SER A 156 2.77 -1.93 17.87
N SER A 157 1.69 -2.61 17.48
CA SER A 157 0.32 -2.24 17.90
C SER A 157 0.10 -2.36 19.42
N ASP A 158 0.99 -3.04 20.13
CA ASP A 158 0.90 -3.21 21.57
C ASP A 158 1.54 -2.03 22.34
N GLU A 159 2.23 -1.12 21.64
CA GLU A 159 2.82 0.06 22.27
C GLU A 159 1.81 1.19 22.44
N PHE A 160 1.85 1.84 23.62
CA PHE A 160 1.06 3.05 23.86
C PHE A 160 1.41 4.15 22.83
N GLY A 161 0.38 4.71 22.20
CA GLY A 161 0.54 5.76 21.18
C GLY A 161 0.92 5.24 19.79
N TYR A 162 0.75 3.94 19.52
CA TYR A 162 0.98 3.32 18.22
C TYR A 162 0.27 4.06 17.09
N GLU A 163 -1.02 4.34 17.25
CA GLU A 163 -1.85 5.00 16.23
C GLU A 163 -1.34 6.41 15.90
N ILE A 164 -0.86 7.13 16.93
CA ILE A 164 -0.29 8.47 16.76
C ILE A 164 1.02 8.39 15.98
N LYS A 165 1.93 7.49 16.41
CA LYS A 165 3.24 7.29 15.75
C LYS A 165 3.08 6.85 14.30
N LEU A 166 2.15 5.91 14.06
CA LEU A 166 1.87 5.41 12.71
C LEU A 166 1.33 6.52 11.81
N ARG A 167 0.31 7.25 12.28
CA ARG A 167 -0.29 8.37 11.53
C ARG A 167 0.75 9.45 11.20
N GLU A 168 1.60 9.80 12.16
CA GLU A 168 2.69 10.75 11.95
C GLU A 168 3.68 10.26 10.88
N THR A 169 4.05 8.98 10.94
CA THR A 169 4.97 8.36 9.98
C THR A 169 4.38 8.35 8.57
N LEU A 170 3.11 7.96 8.42
CA LEU A 170 2.40 7.99 7.13
C LEU A 170 2.29 9.43 6.57
N ARG A 171 2.01 10.42 7.43
CA ARG A 171 1.98 11.84 7.02
C ARG A 171 3.34 12.35 6.57
N ASN A 172 4.42 11.95 7.24
CA ASN A 172 5.78 12.34 6.86
C ASN A 172 6.20 11.75 5.51
N MET A 173 5.67 10.59 5.13
CA MET A 173 5.84 10.03 3.79
C MET A 173 4.99 10.78 2.76
N ALA A 174 3.74 11.11 3.10
CA ALA A 174 2.83 11.82 2.20
C ALA A 174 3.28 13.24 1.82
N HIS A 175 4.17 13.87 2.60
CA HIS A 175 4.75 15.17 2.25
C HIS A 175 5.71 15.13 1.05
N ALA A 176 6.12 13.95 0.62
CA ALA A 176 7.09 13.77 -0.44
C ALA A 176 6.42 13.44 -1.81
N PHE A 177 5.10 13.43 -1.86
CA PHE A 177 4.25 13.28 -3.04
C PHE A 177 3.50 14.57 -3.32
#